data_1d31ab14630ab13cadff9d5ae0c6edfa
#
_entry.id   1d31ab14630ab13cadff9d5ae0c6edfa
#
_cell.length_a   1.000
_cell.length_b   1.000
_cell.length_c   1.000
_cell.angle_alpha   90.00
_cell.angle_beta   90.00
_cell.angle_gamma   90.00
#
_symmetry.space_group_name_H-M   'P 1'
#
loop_
_entity.id
_entity.type
_entity.pdbx_description
1 polymer ?
#
loop_
_entity_poly.entity_id
_entity_poly.type
_entity_poly.pdbx_seq_one_letter_code
_entity_poly.pdbx_strand_id
1 'polypeptide(L)'
;EVGKEEFIAAVNAVRLELNPNPAGQDHNVPMLGDIRLKGIQHKYRETVLFFPAQGQTCHAYCSFCFRWPQFSGMNELKFAMKETDLLLKYLRLHPQVTDVLFTGGDPMTMSASLLSAYIEPLLQPGLEHIRTIRIGSKALAYWPYRFISDVDAAEVLRLFEKVTATGKNLSFQAHFNHPVELSTAAVCEAIRRIRNT
;
A
#
# COMPACT_ATOMS: atom_id res chain seq x y z
N GLU A 1 6.64 22.05 -32.02
CA GLU A 1 6.36 21.73 -30.62
C GLU A 1 5.22 20.71 -30.59
N VAL A 2 5.40 19.59 -29.92
CA VAL A 2 4.38 18.56 -29.73
C VAL A 2 3.34 19.09 -28.75
N GLY A 3 2.07 19.02 -29.11
CA GLY A 3 0.97 19.42 -28.21
C GLY A 3 0.94 18.57 -26.93
N LYS A 4 0.42 19.12 -25.84
CA LYS A 4 0.34 18.42 -24.52
C LYS A 4 -0.41 17.09 -24.62
N GLU A 5 -1.48 17.04 -25.40
CA GLU A 5 -2.29 15.83 -25.59
C GLU A 5 -1.54 14.76 -26.39
N GLU A 6 -0.86 15.17 -27.44
CA GLU A 6 -0.02 14.29 -28.26
C GLU A 6 1.16 13.73 -27.45
N PHE A 7 1.77 14.54 -26.61
CA PHE A 7 2.82 14.10 -25.68
C PHE A 7 2.28 13.06 -24.69
N ILE A 8 1.12 13.30 -24.06
CA ILE A 8 0.50 12.35 -23.13
C ILE A 8 0.13 11.04 -23.85
N ALA A 9 -0.40 11.11 -25.07
CA ALA A 9 -0.71 9.93 -25.87
C ALA A 9 0.54 9.10 -26.17
N ALA A 10 1.62 9.75 -26.59
CA ALA A 10 2.91 9.08 -26.85
C ALA A 10 3.47 8.41 -25.58
N VAL A 11 3.45 9.10 -24.43
CA VAL A 11 3.87 8.54 -23.16
C VAL A 11 3.04 7.31 -22.76
N ASN A 12 1.73 7.38 -22.94
CA ASN A 12 0.85 6.26 -22.61
C ASN A 12 1.05 5.07 -23.57
N ALA A 13 1.33 5.32 -24.85
CA ALA A 13 1.67 4.27 -25.80
C ALA A 13 2.92 3.50 -25.36
N VAL A 14 3.98 4.19 -24.97
CA VAL A 14 5.21 3.58 -24.45
C VAL A 14 4.94 2.79 -23.14
N ARG A 15 4.12 3.34 -22.24
CA ARG A 15 3.73 2.65 -21.00
C ARG A 15 2.99 1.34 -21.28
N LEU A 16 2.07 1.33 -22.23
CA LEU A 16 1.31 0.15 -22.61
C LEU A 16 2.17 -0.89 -23.33
N GLU A 17 3.17 -0.47 -24.07
CA GLU A 17 4.14 -1.37 -24.69
C GLU A 17 5.02 -2.04 -23.65
N LEU A 18 5.55 -1.29 -22.69
CA LEU A 18 6.40 -1.79 -21.61
C LEU A 18 5.63 -2.68 -20.61
N ASN A 19 4.36 -2.41 -20.41
CA ASN A 19 3.53 -3.06 -19.40
C ASN A 19 2.09 -3.22 -19.92
N PRO A 20 1.86 -4.16 -20.85
CA PRO A 20 0.59 -4.26 -21.61
C PRO A 20 -0.62 -4.71 -20.78
N ASN A 21 -0.40 -5.17 -19.53
CA ASN A 21 -1.45 -5.72 -18.70
C ASN A 21 -1.75 -4.83 -17.47
N PRO A 22 -2.41 -3.66 -17.63
CA PRO A 22 -2.89 -2.88 -16.49
C PRO A 22 -4.10 -3.54 -15.82
N ALA A 23 -4.44 -4.75 -16.23
CA ALA A 23 -5.68 -5.44 -15.95
C ALA A 23 -5.78 -5.98 -14.51
N GLY A 24 -7.00 -6.37 -14.13
CA GLY A 24 -7.28 -7.12 -12.91
C GLY A 24 -7.58 -6.26 -11.69
N GLN A 25 -7.58 -4.92 -11.79
CA GLN A 25 -7.90 -4.06 -10.66
C GLN A 25 -9.37 -4.23 -10.21
N ASP A 26 -10.27 -4.49 -11.14
CA ASP A 26 -11.70 -4.71 -10.88
C ASP A 26 -12.08 -6.15 -10.53
N HIS A 27 -11.12 -7.07 -10.54
CA HIS A 27 -11.37 -8.46 -10.16
C HIS A 27 -11.36 -8.61 -8.64
N ASN A 28 -12.19 -9.52 -8.12
CA ASN A 28 -12.29 -9.85 -6.70
C ASN A 28 -12.63 -8.64 -5.79
N VAL A 29 -13.32 -7.66 -6.34
CA VAL A 29 -13.85 -6.52 -5.58
C VAL A 29 -15.10 -6.97 -4.83
N PRO A 30 -15.10 -6.95 -3.50
CA PRO A 30 -16.25 -7.41 -2.73
C PRO A 30 -17.38 -6.39 -2.70
N MET A 31 -18.55 -6.86 -2.29
CA MET A 31 -19.73 -6.05 -2.01
C MET A 31 -19.96 -5.94 -0.50
N LEU A 32 -20.48 -4.80 -0.07
CA LEU A 32 -21.04 -4.60 1.27
C LEU A 32 -22.49 -4.15 1.11
N GLY A 33 -23.44 -5.11 1.17
CA GLY A 33 -24.79 -4.88 0.66
C GLY A 33 -24.73 -4.54 -0.83
N ASP A 34 -25.32 -3.41 -1.22
CA ASP A 34 -25.34 -2.92 -2.60
C ASP A 34 -24.11 -2.06 -2.95
N ILE A 35 -23.18 -1.85 -2.00
CA ILE A 35 -22.01 -0.99 -2.19
C ILE A 35 -20.84 -1.84 -2.69
N ARG A 36 -20.34 -1.56 -3.90
CA ARG A 36 -19.10 -2.15 -4.41
C ARG A 36 -17.90 -1.44 -3.78
N LEU A 37 -17.04 -2.19 -3.09
CA LEU A 37 -15.91 -1.64 -2.34
C LEU A 37 -14.68 -1.44 -3.24
N LYS A 38 -14.72 -0.47 -4.14
CA LYS A 38 -13.58 -0.10 -4.99
C LYS A 38 -12.42 0.37 -4.14
N GLY A 39 -11.33 -0.41 -4.11
CA GLY A 39 -10.18 -0.20 -3.24
C GLY A 39 -9.96 -1.35 -2.26
N ILE A 40 -10.78 -2.39 -2.35
CA ILE A 40 -10.58 -3.67 -1.67
C ILE A 40 -10.57 -4.79 -2.70
N GLN A 41 -9.63 -5.71 -2.57
CA GLN A 41 -9.64 -7.00 -3.28
C GLN A 41 -9.65 -8.13 -2.24
N HIS A 42 -10.60 -9.05 -2.37
CA HIS A 42 -10.73 -10.22 -1.49
C HIS A 42 -10.80 -11.48 -2.34
N LYS A 43 -9.64 -12.01 -2.71
CA LYS A 43 -9.50 -13.24 -3.50
C LYS A 43 -9.31 -14.47 -2.61
N TYR A 44 -8.51 -14.34 -1.55
CA TYR A 44 -8.17 -15.43 -0.64
C TYR A 44 -8.97 -15.28 0.65
N ARG A 45 -9.39 -16.40 1.22
CA ARG A 45 -10.29 -16.45 2.37
C ARG A 45 -9.81 -15.60 3.55
N GLU A 46 -8.50 -15.62 3.84
CA GLU A 46 -7.91 -15.01 5.02
C GLU A 46 -7.32 -13.62 4.76
N THR A 47 -7.18 -13.21 3.50
CA THR A 47 -6.41 -12.00 3.13
C THR A 47 -7.24 -11.02 2.33
N VAL A 48 -7.28 -9.79 2.82
CA VAL A 48 -7.81 -8.63 2.09
C VAL A 48 -6.66 -7.71 1.68
N LEU A 49 -6.64 -7.31 0.41
CA LEU A 49 -5.80 -6.22 -0.07
C LEU A 49 -6.58 -4.92 0.03
N PHE A 50 -5.97 -3.92 0.62
CA PHE A 50 -6.53 -2.58 0.76
C PHE A 50 -5.67 -1.55 0.05
N PHE A 51 -6.32 -0.69 -0.72
CA PHE A 51 -5.72 0.33 -1.57
C PHE A 51 -6.12 1.71 -1.05
N PRO A 52 -5.37 2.27 -0.08
CA PRO A 52 -5.69 3.59 0.46
C PRO A 52 -5.53 4.65 -0.63
N ALA A 53 -6.53 5.54 -0.77
CA ALA A 53 -6.54 6.52 -1.86
C ALA A 53 -5.33 7.46 -1.83
N GLN A 54 -4.86 7.83 -0.64
CA GLN A 54 -3.69 8.70 -0.46
C GLN A 54 -2.36 7.97 -0.70
N GLY A 55 -2.35 6.62 -0.65
CA GLY A 55 -1.18 5.78 -0.92
C GLY A 55 -1.03 5.35 -2.38
N GLN A 56 -1.80 5.95 -3.32
CA GLN A 56 -1.74 5.61 -4.74
C GLN A 56 -0.68 6.41 -5.52
N THR A 57 0.32 6.93 -4.83
CA THR A 57 1.57 7.46 -5.40
C THR A 57 2.68 6.43 -5.26
N CYS A 58 3.65 6.42 -6.16
CA CYS A 58 4.81 5.54 -6.06
C CYS A 58 6.08 6.26 -6.50
N HIS A 59 7.15 6.06 -5.75
CA HIS A 59 8.47 6.62 -6.04
C HIS A 59 9.34 5.69 -6.90
N ALA A 60 8.97 4.41 -7.03
CA ALA A 60 9.81 3.39 -7.65
C ALA A 60 9.54 3.20 -9.16
N TYR A 61 8.31 3.26 -9.59
CA TYR A 61 7.86 3.06 -10.98
C TYR A 61 8.55 1.87 -11.69
N CYS A 62 8.43 0.68 -11.11
CA CYS A 62 9.08 -0.53 -11.65
C CYS A 62 8.52 -0.90 -13.05
N SER A 63 9.37 -1.26 -13.99
CA SER A 63 8.99 -1.60 -15.37
C SER A 63 8.01 -2.80 -15.48
N PHE A 64 8.04 -3.71 -14.50
CA PHE A 64 7.12 -4.85 -14.42
C PHE A 64 5.87 -4.58 -13.55
N CYS A 65 5.62 -3.33 -13.14
CA CYS A 65 4.51 -2.98 -12.27
C CYS A 65 3.18 -3.02 -13.01
N PHE A 66 2.35 -4.03 -12.78
CA PHE A 66 1.00 -4.10 -13.35
C PHE A 66 0.01 -3.10 -12.70
N ARG A 67 0.41 -2.44 -11.61
CA ARG A 67 -0.37 -1.40 -10.91
C ARG A 67 -0.01 0.03 -11.32
N TRP A 68 0.84 0.19 -12.30
CA TRP A 68 1.27 1.51 -12.78
C TRP A 68 0.11 2.49 -13.12
N PRO A 69 -1.10 2.04 -13.54
CA PRO A 69 -2.21 2.96 -13.77
C PRO A 69 -2.65 3.72 -12.53
N GLN A 70 -2.40 3.19 -11.32
CA GLN A 70 -2.79 3.82 -10.05
C GLN A 70 -2.14 5.19 -9.83
N PHE A 71 -0.96 5.42 -10.40
CA PHE A 71 -0.15 6.62 -10.19
C PHE A 71 0.29 7.31 -11.48
N SER A 72 -0.25 6.91 -12.63
CA SER A 72 0.13 7.45 -13.94
C SER A 72 -0.84 8.50 -14.51
N GLY A 73 -1.86 8.89 -13.73
CA GLY A 73 -2.87 9.87 -14.17
C GLY A 73 -4.03 9.30 -14.99
N MET A 74 -4.09 7.99 -15.20
CA MET A 74 -5.21 7.32 -15.89
C MET A 74 -6.36 7.11 -14.87
N ASN A 75 -7.20 8.14 -14.72
CA ASN A 75 -8.25 8.18 -13.70
C ASN A 75 -9.27 7.06 -13.82
N GLU A 76 -9.56 6.62 -15.05
CA GLU A 76 -10.47 5.51 -15.37
C GLU A 76 -9.98 4.16 -14.82
N LEU A 77 -8.66 4.02 -14.60
CA LEU A 77 -8.04 2.81 -14.10
C LEU A 77 -7.70 2.89 -12.60
N LYS A 78 -8.00 4.00 -11.94
CA LYS A 78 -7.78 4.13 -10.50
C LYS A 78 -8.67 3.21 -9.71
N PHE A 79 -8.04 2.50 -8.79
CA PHE A 79 -8.66 1.58 -7.86
C PHE A 79 -8.18 1.89 -6.45
N ALA A 80 -9.00 2.58 -5.67
CA ALA A 80 -8.62 3.05 -4.34
C ALA A 80 -9.85 3.44 -3.51
N MET A 81 -9.69 3.46 -2.18
CA MET A 81 -10.75 3.83 -1.23
C MET A 81 -10.22 4.80 -0.17
N LYS A 82 -11.04 5.79 0.18
CA LYS A 82 -10.82 6.69 1.32
C LYS A 82 -11.56 6.22 2.58
N GLU A 83 -12.69 5.59 2.40
CA GLU A 83 -13.69 5.28 3.42
C GLU A 83 -13.23 4.10 4.28
N THR A 84 -12.44 4.39 5.31
CA THR A 84 -11.97 3.39 6.28
C THR A 84 -13.14 2.67 6.96
N ASP A 85 -14.24 3.38 7.24
CA ASP A 85 -15.43 2.80 7.88
C ASP A 85 -16.05 1.65 7.07
N LEU A 86 -16.01 1.74 5.74
CA LEU A 86 -16.50 0.66 4.88
C LEU A 86 -15.60 -0.58 4.98
N LEU A 87 -14.28 -0.37 5.03
CA LEU A 87 -13.32 -1.45 5.27
C LEU A 87 -13.61 -2.12 6.63
N LEU A 88 -13.75 -1.34 7.70
CA LEU A 88 -14.00 -1.88 9.05
C LEU A 88 -15.32 -2.65 9.13
N LYS A 89 -16.39 -2.12 8.52
CA LYS A 89 -17.68 -2.82 8.44
C LYS A 89 -17.54 -4.14 7.69
N TYR A 90 -16.83 -4.12 6.56
CA TYR A 90 -16.57 -5.33 5.78
C TYR A 90 -15.81 -6.37 6.59
N LEU A 91 -14.73 -5.98 7.27
CA LEU A 91 -13.90 -6.88 8.08
C LEU A 91 -14.68 -7.47 9.25
N ARG A 92 -15.53 -6.70 9.94
CA ARG A 92 -16.39 -7.22 11.03
C ARG A 92 -17.37 -8.27 10.58
N LEU A 93 -17.85 -8.21 9.33
CA LEU A 93 -18.74 -9.21 8.74
C LEU A 93 -17.99 -10.43 8.19
N HIS A 94 -16.66 -10.39 8.14
CA HIS A 94 -15.84 -11.45 7.57
C HIS A 94 -14.76 -11.91 8.56
N PRO A 95 -15.15 -12.61 9.66
CA PRO A 95 -14.21 -13.02 10.72
C PRO A 95 -13.15 -14.03 10.25
N GLN A 96 -13.33 -14.64 9.09
CA GLN A 96 -12.31 -15.47 8.44
C GLN A 96 -11.12 -14.68 7.90
N VAL A 97 -11.27 -13.36 7.69
CA VAL A 97 -10.16 -12.50 7.29
C VAL A 97 -9.27 -12.23 8.50
N THR A 98 -8.04 -12.68 8.44
CA THR A 98 -7.06 -12.53 9.52
C THR A 98 -5.90 -11.60 9.16
N ASP A 99 -5.87 -11.13 7.91
CA ASP A 99 -4.73 -10.45 7.32
C ASP A 99 -5.19 -9.33 6.37
N VAL A 100 -4.68 -8.13 6.59
CA VAL A 100 -4.93 -6.96 5.74
C VAL A 100 -3.60 -6.47 5.17
N LEU A 101 -3.48 -6.48 3.84
CA LEU A 101 -2.31 -5.96 3.11
C LEU A 101 -2.61 -4.58 2.55
N PHE A 102 -1.91 -3.56 3.08
CA PHE A 102 -1.87 -2.23 2.48
C PHE A 102 -0.94 -2.23 1.26
N THR A 103 -1.47 -1.81 0.13
CA THR A 103 -0.77 -1.83 -1.16
C THR A 103 -1.34 -0.76 -2.11
N GLY A 104 -0.88 -0.74 -3.35
CA GLY A 104 -1.36 0.21 -4.36
C GLY A 104 -0.22 0.78 -5.17
N GLY A 105 0.04 2.08 -5.09
CA GLY A 105 1.31 2.70 -5.46
C GLY A 105 2.38 2.26 -4.46
N ASP A 106 2.67 3.09 -3.48
CA ASP A 106 3.47 2.68 -2.32
C ASP A 106 2.89 3.32 -1.05
N PRO A 107 2.38 2.54 -0.08
CA PRO A 107 1.78 3.07 1.14
C PRO A 107 2.71 3.97 1.95
N MET A 108 4.04 3.79 1.86
CA MET A 108 5.01 4.60 2.59
C MET A 108 5.18 6.01 2.03
N THR A 109 4.56 6.34 0.90
CA THR A 109 4.46 7.72 0.41
C THR A 109 3.47 8.58 1.23
N MET A 110 2.60 7.94 2.01
CA MET A 110 1.71 8.63 2.94
C MET A 110 2.48 9.18 4.14
N SER A 111 2.04 10.33 4.68
CA SER A 111 2.51 10.79 5.98
C SER A 111 2.14 9.82 7.11
N ALA A 112 2.83 9.90 8.23
CA ALA A 112 2.51 9.11 9.42
C ALA A 112 1.06 9.30 9.87
N SER A 113 0.54 10.53 9.80
CA SER A 113 -0.85 10.82 10.16
C SER A 113 -1.86 10.15 9.24
N LEU A 114 -1.58 10.10 7.93
CA LEU A 114 -2.44 9.39 6.97
C LEU A 114 -2.36 7.87 7.15
N LEU A 115 -1.17 7.32 7.40
CA LEU A 115 -1.01 5.91 7.73
C LEU A 115 -1.77 5.54 9.01
N SER A 116 -1.66 6.37 10.05
CA SER A 116 -2.40 6.18 11.31
C SER A 116 -3.91 6.18 11.09
N ALA A 117 -4.43 7.10 10.27
CA ALA A 117 -5.86 7.18 9.97
C ALA A 117 -6.43 5.89 9.34
N TYR A 118 -5.59 5.12 8.64
CA TYR A 118 -5.99 3.83 8.06
C TYR A 118 -5.69 2.63 8.97
N ILE A 119 -4.58 2.65 9.70
CA ILE A 119 -4.10 1.50 10.47
C ILE A 119 -4.72 1.46 11.87
N GLU A 120 -4.79 2.57 12.58
CA GLU A 120 -5.29 2.60 13.97
C GLU A 120 -6.73 2.10 14.12
N PRO A 121 -7.66 2.37 13.20
CA PRO A 121 -9.00 1.79 13.28
C PRO A 121 -9.03 0.25 13.27
N LEU A 122 -8.00 -0.41 12.68
CA LEU A 122 -7.88 -1.87 12.70
C LEU A 122 -7.45 -2.43 14.06
N LEU A 123 -6.99 -1.56 14.96
CA LEU A 123 -6.57 -1.92 16.31
C LEU A 123 -7.72 -1.85 17.34
N GLN A 124 -8.90 -1.36 16.92
CA GLN A 124 -10.06 -1.16 17.78
C GLN A 124 -10.77 -2.48 18.11
N PRO A 125 -11.56 -2.53 19.21
CA PRO A 125 -12.37 -3.68 19.56
C PRO A 125 -13.33 -4.10 18.42
N GLY A 126 -13.58 -5.42 18.34
CA GLY A 126 -14.40 -6.03 17.29
C GLY A 126 -13.64 -6.40 16.03
N LEU A 127 -12.30 -6.28 16.04
CA LEU A 127 -11.39 -6.69 14.96
C LEU A 127 -10.23 -7.56 15.49
N GLU A 128 -10.47 -8.32 16.56
CA GLU A 128 -9.48 -9.22 17.18
C GLU A 128 -9.05 -10.34 16.23
N HIS A 129 -9.92 -10.74 15.30
CA HIS A 129 -9.64 -11.74 14.29
C HIS A 129 -8.59 -11.26 13.26
N ILE A 130 -8.41 -9.95 13.07
CA ILE A 130 -7.30 -9.41 12.28
C ILE A 130 -6.02 -9.56 13.08
N ARG A 131 -5.19 -10.52 12.70
CA ARG A 131 -3.93 -10.89 13.39
C ARG A 131 -2.71 -10.23 12.76
N THR A 132 -2.76 -9.97 11.46
CA THR A 132 -1.62 -9.45 10.71
C THR A 132 -2.01 -8.21 9.90
N ILE A 133 -1.22 -7.17 10.04
CA ILE A 133 -1.26 -5.99 9.17
C ILE A 133 0.03 -6.01 8.35
N ARG A 134 -0.11 -6.05 7.03
CA ARG A 134 1.02 -6.03 6.09
C ARG A 134 1.11 -4.70 5.36
N ILE A 135 2.32 -4.25 5.12
CA ILE A 135 2.61 -3.06 4.31
C ILE A 135 3.58 -3.46 3.21
N GLY A 136 3.10 -3.48 1.96
CA GLY A 136 3.93 -3.77 0.79
C GLY A 136 4.59 -2.49 0.30
N SER A 137 5.93 -2.40 0.33
CA SER A 137 6.63 -1.17 -0.03
C SER A 137 8.02 -1.43 -0.61
N LYS A 138 8.45 -0.54 -1.50
CA LYS A 138 9.83 -0.44 -2.00
C LYS A 138 10.63 0.70 -1.32
N ALA A 139 10.06 1.34 -0.30
CA ALA A 139 10.70 2.48 0.35
C ALA A 139 12.07 2.13 0.98
N LEU A 140 12.26 0.92 1.49
CA LEU A 140 13.58 0.51 2.00
C LEU A 140 14.68 0.59 0.93
N ALA A 141 14.37 0.22 -0.32
CA ALA A 141 15.33 0.28 -1.41
C ALA A 141 15.54 1.70 -1.96
N TYR A 142 14.46 2.48 -2.10
CA TYR A 142 14.48 3.77 -2.81
C TYR A 142 14.51 4.98 -1.90
N TRP A 143 14.03 4.86 -0.67
CA TRP A 143 13.87 5.95 0.27
C TRP A 143 14.03 5.48 1.73
N PRO A 144 15.19 4.90 2.11
CA PRO A 144 15.41 4.39 3.47
C PRO A 144 15.33 5.48 4.54
N TYR A 145 15.61 6.74 4.18
CA TYR A 145 15.50 7.90 5.07
C TYR A 145 14.08 8.11 5.58
N ARG A 146 13.07 7.55 4.92
CA ARG A 146 11.68 7.47 5.39
C ARG A 146 11.56 6.93 6.82
N PHE A 147 12.50 6.09 7.23
CA PHE A 147 12.55 5.45 8.56
C PHE A 147 13.68 5.97 9.44
N ILE A 148 14.49 6.92 8.96
CA ILE A 148 15.68 7.39 9.67
C ILE A 148 15.54 8.85 10.07
N SER A 149 15.33 9.74 9.10
CA SER A 149 15.47 11.18 9.27
C SER A 149 14.38 12.03 8.63
N ASP A 150 13.41 11.44 7.96
CA ASP A 150 12.25 12.19 7.49
C ASP A 150 11.53 12.87 8.65
N VAL A 151 10.83 13.95 8.34
CA VAL A 151 10.18 14.80 9.34
C VAL A 151 9.23 14.04 10.27
N ASP A 152 8.60 12.98 9.79
CA ASP A 152 7.67 12.13 10.55
C ASP A 152 8.15 10.66 10.69
N ALA A 153 9.46 10.41 10.51
CA ALA A 153 10.03 9.06 10.63
C ALA A 153 9.77 8.42 12.01
N ALA A 154 9.89 9.22 13.08
CA ALA A 154 9.64 8.75 14.43
C ALA A 154 8.17 8.39 14.66
N GLU A 155 7.24 9.13 14.06
CA GLU A 155 5.79 8.88 14.12
C GLU A 155 5.43 7.57 13.39
N VAL A 156 6.05 7.29 12.24
CA VAL A 156 5.88 6.03 11.52
C VAL A 156 6.31 4.85 12.37
N LEU A 157 7.49 4.92 12.99
CA LEU A 157 7.99 3.84 13.87
C LEU A 157 7.09 3.65 15.10
N ARG A 158 6.64 4.75 15.74
CA ARG A 158 5.67 4.67 16.84
C ARG A 158 4.35 4.04 16.44
N LEU A 159 3.88 4.29 15.22
CA LEU A 159 2.69 3.60 14.70
C LEU A 159 2.94 2.09 14.59
N PHE A 160 4.12 1.68 14.14
CA PHE A 160 4.50 0.27 14.05
C PHE A 160 4.57 -0.39 15.44
N GLU A 161 5.21 0.27 16.40
CA GLU A 161 5.21 -0.15 17.82
C GLU A 161 3.79 -0.26 18.38
N LYS A 162 2.91 0.68 18.04
CA LYS A 162 1.51 0.64 18.49
C LYS A 162 0.78 -0.59 17.94
N VAL A 163 1.03 -1.00 16.69
CA VAL A 163 0.44 -2.21 16.12
C VAL A 163 0.91 -3.44 16.90
N THR A 164 2.23 -3.60 17.11
CA THR A 164 2.81 -4.75 17.79
C THR A 164 2.40 -4.81 19.26
N ALA A 165 2.29 -3.67 19.94
CA ALA A 165 1.83 -3.57 21.33
C ALA A 165 0.39 -4.07 21.53
N THR A 166 -0.45 -4.09 20.49
CA THR A 166 -1.80 -4.70 20.57
C THR A 166 -1.79 -6.22 20.44
N GLY A 167 -0.62 -6.85 20.27
CA GLY A 167 -0.48 -8.27 20.00
C GLY A 167 -0.71 -8.68 18.55
N LYS A 168 -0.94 -7.70 17.65
CA LYS A 168 -1.03 -7.97 16.21
C LYS A 168 0.37 -8.02 15.60
N ASN A 169 0.53 -8.84 14.56
CA ASN A 169 1.76 -8.92 13.80
C ASN A 169 1.81 -7.80 12.74
N LEU A 170 2.86 -7.01 12.76
CA LEU A 170 3.19 -6.08 11.68
C LEU A 170 4.19 -6.75 10.73
N SER A 171 3.82 -6.92 9.47
CA SER A 171 4.71 -7.50 8.45
C SER A 171 5.05 -6.45 7.40
N PHE A 172 6.24 -5.90 7.47
CA PHE A 172 6.74 -4.99 6.44
C PHE A 172 7.29 -5.81 5.26
N GLN A 173 6.55 -5.86 4.16
CA GLN A 173 6.92 -6.61 2.95
C GLN A 173 7.81 -5.75 2.06
N ALA A 174 9.09 -5.77 2.37
CA ALA A 174 10.11 -5.02 1.66
C ALA A 174 10.40 -5.62 0.29
N HIS A 175 10.23 -4.82 -0.76
CA HIS A 175 10.52 -5.23 -2.12
C HIS A 175 11.91 -4.76 -2.54
N PHE A 176 12.80 -5.73 -2.79
CA PHE A 176 14.12 -5.53 -3.37
C PHE A 176 14.22 -6.29 -4.69
N ASN A 177 14.83 -5.68 -5.70
CA ASN A 177 15.04 -6.27 -7.01
C ASN A 177 16.45 -6.85 -7.17
N HIS A 178 17.43 -6.27 -6.46
CA HIS A 178 18.82 -6.63 -6.57
C HIS A 178 19.53 -6.56 -5.21
N PRO A 179 20.48 -7.48 -4.90
CA PRO A 179 21.20 -7.48 -3.62
C PRO A 179 21.92 -6.16 -3.30
N VAL A 180 22.37 -5.41 -4.31
CA VAL A 180 23.00 -4.09 -4.13
C VAL A 180 22.07 -3.09 -3.43
N GLU A 181 20.75 -3.22 -3.57
CA GLU A 181 19.79 -2.36 -2.85
C GLU A 181 19.88 -2.52 -1.32
N LEU A 182 20.46 -3.63 -0.83
CA LEU A 182 20.69 -3.91 0.60
C LEU A 182 22.09 -3.49 1.09
N SER A 183 22.97 -3.01 0.22
CA SER A 183 24.39 -2.78 0.56
C SER A 183 24.67 -1.46 1.26
N THR A 184 23.72 -0.51 1.30
CA THR A 184 23.96 0.80 1.88
C THR A 184 23.74 0.82 3.40
N ALA A 185 24.53 1.60 4.13
CA ALA A 185 24.36 1.79 5.56
C ALA A 185 22.97 2.32 5.92
N ALA A 186 22.40 3.19 5.09
CA ALA A 186 21.06 3.74 5.30
C ALA A 186 19.98 2.64 5.25
N VAL A 187 20.05 1.72 4.29
CA VAL A 187 19.09 0.61 4.23
C VAL A 187 19.22 -0.32 5.43
N CYS A 188 20.46 -0.66 5.82
CA CYS A 188 20.70 -1.49 7.00
C CYS A 188 20.14 -0.84 8.29
N GLU A 189 20.36 0.46 8.45
CA GLU A 189 19.83 1.22 9.60
C GLU A 189 18.28 1.28 9.57
N ALA A 190 17.67 1.54 8.42
CA ALA A 190 16.22 1.54 8.28
C ALA A 190 15.60 0.18 8.65
N ILE A 191 16.19 -0.91 8.15
CA ILE A 191 15.76 -2.29 8.49
C ILE A 191 15.89 -2.51 10.00
N ARG A 192 17.01 -2.13 10.61
CA ARG A 192 17.24 -2.27 12.05
C ARG A 192 16.16 -1.53 12.84
N ARG A 193 15.82 -0.31 12.46
CA ARG A 193 14.79 0.48 13.15
C ARG A 193 13.41 -0.18 13.06
N ILE A 194 13.00 -0.61 11.88
CA ILE A 194 11.71 -1.31 11.71
C ILE A 194 11.67 -2.62 12.53
N ARG A 195 12.76 -3.37 12.56
CA ARG A 195 12.82 -4.64 13.33
C ARG A 195 12.77 -4.45 14.84
N ASN A 196 13.06 -3.26 15.32
CA ASN A 196 13.03 -2.93 16.75
C ASN A 196 11.65 -2.42 17.22
N THR A 197 10.68 -2.28 16.32
CA THR A 197 9.28 -1.97 16.62
C THR A 197 8.47 -3.26 16.82
#